data_bca84503a759ea18ebda6347e81e2cf8
#
_entry.id   bca84503a759ea18ebda6347e81e2cf8
#
_cell.length_a   1.000
_cell.length_b   1.000
_cell.length_c   1.000
_cell.angle_alpha   90.00
_cell.angle_beta   90.00
_cell.angle_gamma   90.00
#
_symmetry.space_group_name_H-M   'P 1'
#
loop_
_entity.id
_entity.type
_entity.pdbx_description
1 polymer ?
#
loop_
_entity_poly.entity_id
_entity_poly.type
_entity_poly.pdbx_seq_one_letter_code
_entity_poly.pdbx_strand_id
1 'polypeptide(L)'
;MAIPVLKVGIRKRKEKNQLKSLRKEGLVPAILYSCGEKTISIKLSKLELEKILNRYGVGSTIQLDFGKEIKSAIIKEIQRHITKDYVLHMDLQELDENKEIRVRIPLYILNKSVVESSVSVIQQQKIEIEIQTYPRYLPQSIEFDATNMKFGEPILVKDLNVFENENIEVLDDGESIVALLASTSKVEDPVEEPSLY
;
A
#
# COMPACT_ATOMS: atom_id res chain seq x y z
N MET A 1 -15.66 10.63 -1.22
CA MET A 1 -14.50 11.48 -1.61
C MET A 1 -14.40 11.52 -3.12
N ALA A 2 -13.87 12.61 -3.73
CA ALA A 2 -13.70 12.65 -5.18
C ALA A 2 -12.52 11.77 -5.60
N ILE A 3 -12.75 10.90 -6.60
CA ILE A 3 -11.68 10.05 -7.16
C ILE A 3 -10.72 10.96 -7.94
N PRO A 4 -9.40 10.92 -7.69
CA PRO A 4 -8.45 11.77 -8.39
C PRO A 4 -8.31 11.38 -9.86
N VAL A 5 -8.18 12.39 -10.73
CA VAL A 5 -8.02 12.21 -12.18
C VAL A 5 -6.59 12.52 -12.58
N LEU A 6 -5.95 11.62 -13.32
CA LEU A 6 -4.61 11.77 -13.90
C LEU A 6 -4.68 11.81 -15.42
N LYS A 7 -4.10 12.85 -16.03
CA LYS A 7 -3.90 12.87 -17.48
C LYS A 7 -2.79 11.93 -17.89
N VAL A 8 -3.07 11.08 -18.88
CA VAL A 8 -2.13 10.06 -19.34
C VAL A 8 -1.81 10.19 -20.82
N GLY A 9 -0.57 9.93 -21.16
CA GLY A 9 -0.14 9.82 -22.56
C GLY A 9 0.23 8.39 -22.90
N ILE A 10 -0.26 7.87 -24.02
CA ILE A 10 0.16 6.56 -24.51
C ILE A 10 1.59 6.64 -25.02
N ARG A 11 2.43 5.66 -24.70
CA ARG A 11 3.79 5.54 -25.21
C ARG A 11 3.99 4.23 -25.95
N LYS A 12 4.76 4.24 -27.03
CA LYS A 12 5.25 3.01 -27.65
C LYS A 12 6.31 2.40 -26.71
N ARG A 13 6.31 1.07 -26.57
CA ARG A 13 7.32 0.34 -25.81
C ARG A 13 8.69 0.65 -26.42
N LYS A 14 9.59 1.23 -25.63
CA LYS A 14 10.88 1.73 -26.11
C LYS A 14 12.03 1.22 -25.23
N GLU A 15 13.24 1.34 -25.73
CA GLU A 15 14.48 0.89 -25.10
C GLU A 15 14.81 1.61 -23.77
N LYS A 16 15.70 0.98 -22.99
CA LYS A 16 16.08 1.44 -21.63
C LYS A 16 16.57 2.91 -21.58
N ASN A 17 17.27 3.37 -22.60
CA ASN A 17 17.80 4.74 -22.67
C ASN A 17 16.70 5.81 -22.75
N GLN A 18 15.59 5.50 -23.39
CA GLN A 18 14.46 6.42 -23.54
C GLN A 18 13.64 6.58 -22.27
N LEU A 19 13.64 5.58 -21.37
CA LEU A 19 13.01 5.70 -20.04
C LEU A 19 13.78 6.70 -19.15
N LYS A 20 15.12 6.76 -19.30
CA LYS A 20 15.95 7.74 -18.57
C LYS A 20 15.69 9.17 -19.06
N SER A 21 15.53 9.36 -20.37
CA SER A 21 15.18 10.68 -20.96
C SER A 21 13.79 11.12 -20.48
N LEU A 22 12.80 10.24 -20.57
CA LEU A 22 11.42 10.50 -20.15
C LEU A 22 11.34 10.98 -18.70
N ARG A 23 12.09 10.34 -17.78
CA ARG A 23 12.14 10.77 -16.38
C ARG A 23 12.85 12.14 -16.22
N LYS A 24 13.84 12.46 -17.04
CA LYS A 24 14.47 13.80 -17.05
C LYS A 24 13.52 14.89 -17.53
N GLU A 25 12.59 14.55 -18.42
CA GLU A 25 11.53 15.44 -18.91
C GLU A 25 10.38 15.62 -17.89
N GLY A 26 10.51 15.07 -16.70
CA GLY A 26 9.47 15.18 -15.65
C GLY A 26 8.28 14.26 -15.87
N LEU A 27 8.46 13.17 -16.63
CA LEU A 27 7.44 12.16 -16.87
C LEU A 27 7.79 10.83 -16.17
N VAL A 28 6.79 10.16 -15.65
CA VAL A 28 6.93 8.84 -15.02
C VAL A 28 6.35 7.78 -15.97
N PRO A 29 7.14 6.75 -16.34
CA PRO A 29 6.60 5.61 -17.08
C PRO A 29 5.70 4.78 -16.17
N ALA A 30 4.57 4.32 -16.73
CA ALA A 30 3.66 3.41 -16.07
C ALA A 30 3.12 2.38 -17.05
N ILE A 31 2.49 1.35 -16.53
CA ILE A 31 1.76 0.35 -17.28
C ILE A 31 0.32 0.27 -16.77
N LEU A 32 -0.61 0.11 -17.69
CA LEU A 32 -2.00 -0.19 -17.40
C LEU A 32 -2.32 -1.55 -18.00
N TYR A 33 -2.78 -2.47 -17.17
CA TYR A 33 -3.21 -3.79 -17.60
C TYR A 33 -4.64 -4.08 -17.12
N SER A 34 -5.36 -4.84 -17.92
CA SER A 34 -6.70 -5.30 -17.62
C SER A 34 -6.72 -6.83 -17.66
N CYS A 35 -7.67 -7.45 -16.97
CA CYS A 35 -7.83 -8.91 -16.97
C CYS A 35 -8.18 -9.42 -18.38
N GLY A 36 -7.19 -10.06 -19.06
CA GLY A 36 -7.38 -10.66 -20.40
C GLY A 36 -7.09 -9.72 -21.57
N GLU A 37 -6.73 -8.46 -21.35
CA GLU A 37 -6.39 -7.50 -22.41
C GLU A 37 -4.89 -7.23 -22.52
N LYS A 38 -4.49 -6.59 -23.63
CA LYS A 38 -3.11 -6.20 -23.85
C LYS A 38 -2.70 -5.05 -22.92
N THR A 39 -1.57 -5.21 -22.25
CA THR A 39 -0.96 -4.16 -21.42
C THR A 39 -0.66 -2.89 -22.23
N ILE A 40 -1.13 -1.76 -21.77
CA ILE A 40 -0.91 -0.45 -22.36
C ILE A 40 0.26 0.24 -21.63
N SER A 41 1.29 0.63 -22.38
CA SER A 41 2.37 1.44 -21.81
C SER A 41 1.96 2.92 -21.84
N ILE A 42 2.00 3.58 -20.68
CA ILE A 42 1.60 4.96 -20.49
C ILE A 42 2.71 5.81 -19.86
N LYS A 43 2.56 7.11 -19.92
CA LYS A 43 3.40 8.10 -19.24
C LYS A 43 2.52 9.07 -18.48
N LEU A 44 2.96 9.47 -17.29
CA LEU A 44 2.24 10.33 -16.36
C LEU A 44 3.09 11.56 -16.04
N SER A 45 2.48 12.70 -15.77
CA SER A 45 3.19 13.86 -15.23
C SER A 45 3.69 13.58 -13.81
N LYS A 46 4.99 13.76 -13.57
CA LYS A 46 5.59 13.56 -12.24
C LYS A 46 4.93 14.46 -11.18
N LEU A 47 4.70 15.73 -11.53
CA LEU A 47 4.13 16.72 -10.60
C LEU A 47 2.69 16.37 -10.20
N GLU A 48 1.85 15.95 -11.16
CA GLU A 48 0.46 15.56 -10.88
C GLU A 48 0.42 14.27 -10.07
N LEU A 49 1.28 13.32 -10.42
CA LEU A 49 1.40 12.05 -9.74
C LEU A 49 1.81 12.23 -8.27
N GLU A 50 2.85 13.00 -7.98
CA GLU A 50 3.32 13.25 -6.61
C GLU A 50 2.24 13.93 -5.75
N LYS A 51 1.46 14.86 -6.30
CA LYS A 51 0.31 15.47 -5.59
C LYS A 51 -0.75 14.44 -5.19
N ILE A 52 -1.01 13.47 -6.06
CA ILE A 52 -1.98 12.40 -5.78
C ILE A 52 -1.40 11.43 -4.76
N LEU A 53 -0.15 11.00 -4.92
CA LEU A 53 0.49 10.03 -4.03
C LEU A 53 0.74 10.55 -2.61
N ASN A 54 0.65 11.85 -2.37
CA ASN A 54 0.66 12.42 -1.02
C ASN A 54 -0.61 12.08 -0.21
N ARG A 55 -1.70 11.69 -0.88
CA ARG A 55 -2.99 11.36 -0.25
C ARG A 55 -3.45 9.93 -0.53
N TYR A 56 -2.98 9.36 -1.62
CA TYR A 56 -3.42 8.07 -2.14
C TYR A 56 -2.19 7.17 -2.34
N GLY A 57 -2.24 5.97 -1.78
CA GLY A 57 -1.16 4.98 -1.87
C GLY A 57 -1.50 3.81 -2.79
N VAL A 58 -0.75 2.73 -2.64
CA VAL A 58 -1.08 1.42 -3.20
C VAL A 58 -2.47 1.01 -2.72
N GLY A 59 -3.26 0.35 -3.56
CA GLY A 59 -4.64 -0.03 -3.27
C GLY A 59 -5.68 1.06 -3.55
N SER A 60 -5.28 2.31 -3.79
CA SER A 60 -6.21 3.40 -4.08
C SER A 60 -6.71 3.40 -5.52
N THR A 61 -7.97 3.79 -5.70
CA THR A 61 -8.60 3.96 -7.02
C THR A 61 -8.32 5.35 -7.59
N ILE A 62 -7.96 5.41 -8.87
CA ILE A 62 -7.73 6.65 -9.62
C ILE A 62 -8.44 6.58 -10.98
N GLN A 63 -8.70 7.73 -11.58
CA GLN A 63 -9.19 7.84 -12.95
C GLN A 63 -8.06 8.29 -13.87
N LEU A 64 -7.95 7.63 -15.01
CA LEU A 64 -6.96 7.88 -16.05
C LEU A 64 -7.64 8.53 -17.26
N ASP A 65 -7.31 9.79 -17.51
CA ASP A 65 -7.85 10.56 -18.64
C ASP A 65 -6.93 10.41 -19.86
N PHE A 66 -7.38 9.68 -20.86
CA PHE A 66 -6.72 9.52 -22.16
C PHE A 66 -7.13 10.62 -23.17
N GLY A 67 -7.92 11.61 -22.76
CA GLY A 67 -8.45 12.68 -23.61
C GLY A 67 -9.70 12.31 -24.38
N LYS A 68 -9.84 11.06 -24.79
CA LYS A 68 -11.03 10.53 -25.49
C LYS A 68 -11.92 9.70 -24.58
N GLU A 69 -11.36 9.07 -23.59
CA GLU A 69 -12.00 8.19 -22.65
C GLU A 69 -11.37 8.34 -21.26
N ILE A 70 -12.16 8.08 -20.23
CA ILE A 70 -11.70 8.03 -18.84
C ILE A 70 -11.83 6.58 -18.40
N LYS A 71 -10.74 6.00 -17.88
CA LYS A 71 -10.70 4.65 -17.34
C LYS A 71 -10.45 4.67 -15.85
N SER A 72 -11.21 3.89 -15.10
CA SER A 72 -10.95 3.67 -13.67
C SER A 72 -9.84 2.62 -13.51
N ALA A 73 -8.89 2.90 -12.64
CA ALA A 73 -7.77 2.00 -12.37
C ALA A 73 -7.40 2.02 -10.89
N ILE A 74 -6.79 0.94 -10.44
CA ILE A 74 -6.22 0.83 -9.09
C ILE A 74 -4.69 0.86 -9.16
N ILE A 75 -4.07 1.50 -8.19
CA ILE A 75 -2.62 1.52 -8.03
C ILE A 75 -2.19 0.19 -7.39
N LYS A 76 -1.46 -0.63 -8.14
CA LYS A 76 -0.97 -1.93 -7.67
C LYS A 76 0.40 -1.85 -7.04
N GLU A 77 1.29 -1.09 -7.67
CA GLU A 77 2.66 -0.96 -7.20
C GLU A 77 3.21 0.42 -7.56
N ILE A 78 4.03 0.96 -6.66
CA ILE A 78 4.76 2.21 -6.84
C ILE A 78 6.23 1.93 -6.60
N GLN A 79 7.05 1.98 -7.65
CA GLN A 79 8.49 1.86 -7.53
C GLN A 79 9.12 3.23 -7.30
N ARG A 80 9.77 3.42 -6.15
CA ARG A 80 10.47 4.66 -5.78
C ARG A 80 11.98 4.49 -5.85
N HIS A 81 12.67 5.60 -6.07
CA HIS A 81 14.13 5.61 -5.99
C HIS A 81 14.57 5.58 -4.54
N ILE A 82 15.45 4.64 -4.18
CA ILE A 82 15.85 4.34 -2.78
C ILE A 82 16.34 5.60 -2.01
N THR A 83 17.14 6.46 -2.66
CA THR A 83 17.78 7.59 -1.97
C THR A 83 17.14 8.95 -2.26
N LYS A 84 16.38 9.08 -3.36
CA LYS A 84 15.84 10.37 -3.84
C LYS A 84 14.33 10.47 -3.76
N ASP A 85 13.68 9.41 -3.28
CA ASP A 85 12.22 9.27 -3.07
C ASP A 85 11.30 9.73 -4.21
N TYR A 86 11.79 9.83 -5.44
CA TYR A 86 10.92 10.06 -6.59
C TYR A 86 10.43 8.76 -7.22
N VAL A 87 9.26 8.80 -7.82
CA VAL A 87 8.65 7.64 -8.47
C VAL A 87 9.40 7.26 -9.75
N LEU A 88 9.81 6.00 -9.84
CA LEU A 88 10.49 5.41 -11.00
C LEU A 88 9.51 4.76 -11.98
N HIS A 89 8.52 4.06 -11.45
CA HIS A 89 7.51 3.32 -12.21
C HIS A 89 6.22 3.20 -11.41
N MET A 90 5.11 3.02 -12.10
CA MET A 90 3.82 2.72 -11.49
C MET A 90 3.12 1.62 -12.27
N ASP A 91 2.55 0.68 -11.55
CA ASP A 91 1.73 -0.40 -12.07
C ASP A 91 0.27 -0.13 -11.75
N LEU A 92 -0.55 -0.10 -12.78
CA LEU A 92 -1.97 0.20 -12.69
C LEU A 92 -2.77 -0.96 -13.28
N GLN A 93 -3.81 -1.36 -12.58
CA GLN A 93 -4.79 -2.34 -13.06
C GLN A 93 -6.11 -1.63 -13.38
N GLU A 94 -6.60 -1.78 -14.59
CA GLU A 94 -7.93 -1.30 -14.99
C GLU A 94 -9.01 -2.03 -14.18
N LEU A 95 -9.99 -1.27 -13.71
CA LEU A 95 -11.11 -1.79 -12.93
C LEU A 95 -12.29 -2.10 -13.86
N ASP A 96 -12.77 -3.33 -13.77
CA ASP A 96 -14.04 -3.79 -14.33
C ASP A 96 -14.98 -4.08 -13.15
N GLU A 97 -16.12 -3.39 -13.11
CA GLU A 97 -17.08 -3.51 -11.98
C GLU A 97 -17.61 -4.94 -11.77
N ASN A 98 -17.53 -5.77 -12.81
CA ASN A 98 -18.05 -7.13 -12.82
C ASN A 98 -16.99 -8.20 -12.53
N LYS A 99 -15.74 -7.80 -12.28
CA LYS A 99 -14.66 -8.72 -11.99
C LYS A 99 -14.05 -8.46 -10.63
N GLU A 100 -13.78 -9.54 -9.92
CA GLU A 100 -13.02 -9.46 -8.66
C GLU A 100 -11.57 -9.07 -8.92
N ILE A 101 -11.05 -8.31 -8.00
CA ILE A 101 -9.65 -7.87 -8.01
C ILE A 101 -8.97 -8.30 -6.73
N ARG A 102 -7.72 -8.72 -6.85
CA ARG A 102 -6.82 -8.91 -5.71
C ARG A 102 -6.02 -7.65 -5.49
N VAL A 103 -5.98 -7.15 -4.27
CA VAL A 103 -5.30 -5.90 -3.95
C VAL A 103 -4.76 -5.91 -2.55
N ARG A 104 -3.63 -5.22 -2.33
CA ARG A 104 -3.08 -4.96 -1.01
C ARG A 104 -3.57 -3.62 -0.53
N ILE A 105 -4.22 -3.60 0.62
CA ILE A 105 -4.79 -2.41 1.23
C ILE A 105 -3.94 -2.03 2.43
N PRO A 106 -3.54 -0.75 2.57
CA PRO A 106 -2.75 -0.30 3.70
C PRO A 106 -3.54 -0.41 5.00
N LEU A 107 -2.84 -0.85 6.06
CA LEU A 107 -3.37 -0.98 7.41
C LEU A 107 -2.81 0.14 8.29
N TYR A 108 -3.70 0.92 8.87
CA TYR A 108 -3.38 1.98 9.81
C TYR A 108 -3.82 1.62 11.22
N ILE A 109 -2.92 1.78 12.17
CA ILE A 109 -3.24 1.63 13.59
C ILE A 109 -3.51 3.03 14.15
N LEU A 110 -4.74 3.23 14.61
CA LEU A 110 -5.20 4.48 15.22
C LEU A 110 -4.86 4.49 16.72
N ASN A 111 -4.83 5.69 17.31
CA ASN A 111 -4.68 5.90 18.76
C ASN A 111 -3.43 5.25 19.38
N LYS A 112 -2.34 5.08 18.60
CA LYS A 112 -1.07 4.51 19.09
C LYS A 112 -0.56 5.20 20.36
N SER A 113 -0.67 6.53 20.42
CA SER A 113 -0.21 7.34 21.55
C SER A 113 -0.92 7.07 22.88
N VAL A 114 -2.06 6.36 22.87
CA VAL A 114 -2.78 5.97 24.09
C VAL A 114 -2.10 4.80 24.80
N VAL A 115 -1.52 3.88 24.03
CA VAL A 115 -0.92 2.63 24.53
C VAL A 115 0.62 2.64 24.49
N GLU A 116 1.20 3.51 23.66
CA GLU A 116 2.65 3.71 23.60
C GLU A 116 3.13 4.58 24.77
N SER A 117 4.24 4.19 25.37
CA SER A 117 4.87 4.90 26.49
C SER A 117 6.40 4.76 26.43
N SER A 118 7.12 5.28 27.42
CA SER A 118 8.58 5.09 27.50
C SER A 118 9.01 3.62 27.64
N VAL A 119 8.11 2.75 28.07
CA VAL A 119 8.37 1.31 28.31
C VAL A 119 7.62 0.38 27.36
N SER A 120 6.72 0.90 26.51
CA SER A 120 5.92 0.10 25.58
C SER A 120 5.82 0.75 24.20
N VAL A 121 5.94 -0.04 23.15
CA VAL A 121 5.84 0.38 21.75
C VAL A 121 5.05 -0.65 20.94
N ILE A 122 4.25 -0.17 19.99
CA ILE A 122 3.55 -1.04 19.04
C ILE A 122 4.52 -1.48 17.96
N GLN A 123 4.79 -2.78 17.90
CA GLN A 123 5.51 -3.42 16.81
C GLN A 123 4.50 -3.88 15.77
N GLN A 124 4.36 -3.11 14.69
CA GLN A 124 3.52 -3.46 13.56
C GLN A 124 4.30 -4.38 12.62
N GLN A 125 3.82 -5.64 12.43
CA GLN A 125 4.44 -6.63 11.56
C GLN A 125 3.88 -6.60 10.15
N LYS A 126 2.57 -6.33 10.00
CA LYS A 126 1.93 -6.16 8.70
C LYS A 126 1.47 -4.72 8.51
N ILE A 127 1.92 -4.11 7.42
CA ILE A 127 1.55 -2.73 7.04
C ILE A 127 0.46 -2.69 5.96
N GLU A 128 0.17 -3.84 5.35
CA GLU A 128 -0.85 -4.04 4.31
C GLU A 128 -1.46 -5.42 4.44
N ILE A 129 -2.71 -5.57 3.99
CA ILE A 129 -3.47 -6.83 3.97
C ILE A 129 -3.89 -7.11 2.53
N GLU A 130 -3.69 -8.34 2.08
CA GLU A 130 -4.12 -8.78 0.75
C GLU A 130 -5.56 -9.27 0.79
N ILE A 131 -6.42 -8.63 -0.03
CA ILE A 131 -7.84 -8.95 -0.13
C ILE A 131 -8.24 -9.21 -1.58
N GLN A 132 -9.35 -9.96 -1.75
CA GLN A 132 -10.04 -10.13 -3.02
C GLN A 132 -11.48 -9.62 -2.87
N THR A 133 -11.89 -8.72 -3.75
CA THR A 133 -13.22 -8.12 -3.70
C THR A 133 -13.60 -7.50 -5.05
N TYR A 134 -14.88 -7.16 -5.22
CA TYR A 134 -15.32 -6.32 -6.35
C TYR A 134 -14.96 -4.84 -6.13
N PRO A 135 -14.66 -4.07 -7.20
CA PRO A 135 -14.27 -2.67 -7.09
C PRO A 135 -15.23 -1.79 -6.26
N ARG A 136 -16.52 -2.10 -6.28
CA ARG A 136 -17.57 -1.36 -5.53
C ARG A 136 -17.46 -1.51 -3.99
N TYR A 137 -16.84 -2.59 -3.51
CA TYR A 137 -16.66 -2.86 -2.07
C TYR A 137 -15.25 -2.62 -1.59
N LEU A 138 -14.39 -2.06 -2.46
CA LEU A 138 -12.97 -1.82 -2.15
C LEU A 138 -12.82 -0.74 -1.09
N PRO A 139 -12.29 -1.04 0.10
CA PRO A 139 -11.95 -0.05 1.11
C PRO A 139 -10.68 0.73 0.69
N GLN A 140 -10.55 1.99 1.10
CA GLN A 140 -9.35 2.78 0.85
C GLN A 140 -8.22 2.44 1.82
N SER A 141 -8.56 2.08 3.04
CA SER A 141 -7.66 1.67 4.10
C SER A 141 -8.38 0.72 5.06
N ILE A 142 -7.60 -0.07 5.77
CA ILE A 142 -8.05 -0.86 6.90
C ILE A 142 -7.56 -0.13 8.14
N GLU A 143 -8.44 0.14 9.09
CA GLU A 143 -8.13 0.86 10.32
C GLU A 143 -8.37 -0.05 11.51
N PHE A 144 -7.40 -0.08 12.43
CA PHE A 144 -7.49 -0.78 13.69
C PHE A 144 -7.26 0.20 14.85
N ASP A 145 -8.14 0.21 15.84
CA ASP A 145 -8.00 1.05 17.03
C ASP A 145 -7.20 0.35 18.12
N ALA A 146 -6.03 0.90 18.45
CA ALA A 146 -5.12 0.35 19.44
C ALA A 146 -5.55 0.62 20.90
N THR A 147 -6.58 1.42 21.16
CA THR A 147 -6.97 1.86 22.51
C THR A 147 -7.11 0.72 23.52
N ASN A 148 -7.58 -0.45 23.07
CA ASN A 148 -7.82 -1.61 23.91
C ASN A 148 -6.73 -2.69 23.83
N MET A 149 -5.58 -2.40 23.19
CA MET A 149 -4.47 -3.35 23.11
C MET A 149 -3.89 -3.63 24.49
N LYS A 150 -3.66 -4.91 24.80
CA LYS A 150 -3.00 -5.35 26.01
C LYS A 150 -1.55 -5.72 25.76
N PHE A 151 -0.72 -5.50 26.77
CA PHE A 151 0.69 -5.82 26.71
C PHE A 151 0.92 -7.33 26.50
N GLY A 152 1.72 -7.69 25.49
CA GLY A 152 2.04 -9.07 25.14
C GLY A 152 0.95 -9.83 24.39
N GLU A 153 -0.24 -9.24 24.16
CA GLU A 153 -1.32 -9.85 23.38
C GLU A 153 -1.22 -9.44 21.90
N PRO A 154 -1.00 -10.37 20.97
CA PRO A 154 -0.92 -10.07 19.55
C PRO A 154 -2.30 -9.78 18.97
N ILE A 155 -2.38 -8.81 18.08
CA ILE A 155 -3.53 -8.60 17.21
C ILE A 155 -3.33 -9.41 15.94
N LEU A 156 -4.31 -10.22 15.59
CA LEU A 156 -4.30 -11.12 14.44
C LEU A 156 -5.11 -10.54 13.27
N VAL A 157 -4.88 -11.06 12.07
CA VAL A 157 -5.63 -10.62 10.87
C VAL A 157 -7.13 -10.82 11.03
N LYS A 158 -7.56 -11.91 11.69
CA LYS A 158 -8.98 -12.19 11.97
C LYS A 158 -9.66 -11.18 12.89
N ASP A 159 -8.90 -10.41 13.69
CA ASP A 159 -9.43 -9.40 14.61
C ASP A 159 -9.72 -8.06 13.91
N LEU A 160 -9.43 -7.96 12.60
CA LEU A 160 -9.67 -6.76 11.81
C LEU A 160 -11.12 -6.73 11.30
N ASN A 161 -11.72 -5.55 11.30
CA ASN A 161 -13.11 -5.34 10.84
C ASN A 161 -13.35 -5.82 9.39
N VAL A 162 -12.30 -5.84 8.57
CA VAL A 162 -12.40 -6.31 7.17
C VAL A 162 -12.70 -7.80 7.09
N PHE A 163 -12.32 -8.59 8.09
CA PHE A 163 -12.56 -10.04 8.13
C PHE A 163 -14.03 -10.40 8.34
N GLU A 164 -14.81 -9.49 8.93
CA GLU A 164 -16.25 -9.67 9.18
C GLU A 164 -17.12 -9.32 7.94
N ASN A 165 -16.53 -8.73 6.90
CA ASN A 165 -17.28 -8.27 5.74
C ASN A 165 -17.44 -9.38 4.70
N GLU A 166 -18.66 -9.88 4.53
CA GLU A 166 -19.01 -10.98 3.60
C GLU A 166 -18.66 -10.68 2.11
N ASN A 167 -18.50 -9.41 1.73
CA ASN A 167 -18.17 -9.02 0.37
C ASN A 167 -16.66 -8.92 0.10
N ILE A 168 -15.84 -9.19 1.12
CA ILE A 168 -14.38 -9.09 1.05
C ILE A 168 -13.77 -10.41 1.48
N GLU A 169 -13.05 -11.05 0.59
CA GLU A 169 -12.26 -12.24 0.91
C GLU A 169 -10.86 -11.81 1.32
N VAL A 170 -10.46 -12.10 2.56
CA VAL A 170 -9.10 -11.86 3.03
C VAL A 170 -8.24 -13.05 2.63
N LEU A 171 -7.19 -12.80 1.85
CA LEU A 171 -6.28 -13.84 1.34
C LEU A 171 -5.11 -14.13 2.28
N ASP A 172 -4.84 -13.20 3.19
CA ASP A 172 -3.84 -13.40 4.24
C ASP A 172 -4.34 -14.43 5.28
N ASP A 173 -3.39 -15.19 5.86
CA ASP A 173 -3.71 -16.12 6.94
C ASP A 173 -4.25 -15.37 8.17
N GLY A 174 -5.46 -15.73 8.60
CA GLY A 174 -6.16 -15.15 9.75
C GLY A 174 -5.39 -15.23 11.08
N GLU A 175 -4.50 -16.21 11.24
CA GLU A 175 -3.66 -16.39 12.43
C GLU A 175 -2.34 -15.55 12.37
N SER A 176 -2.09 -14.88 11.26
CA SER A 176 -0.90 -13.99 11.13
C SER A 176 -0.99 -12.80 12.06
N ILE A 177 0.11 -12.48 12.72
CA ILE A 177 0.22 -11.34 13.63
C ILE A 177 0.28 -10.04 12.83
N VAL A 178 -0.61 -9.11 13.13
CA VAL A 178 -0.67 -7.77 12.58
C VAL A 178 0.19 -6.80 13.39
N ALA A 179 -0.02 -6.80 14.70
CA ALA A 179 0.70 -5.94 15.62
C ALA A 179 0.78 -6.55 17.02
N LEU A 180 1.79 -6.14 17.76
CA LEU A 180 2.03 -6.55 19.15
C LEU A 180 2.48 -5.34 19.97
N LEU A 181 1.96 -5.17 21.17
CA LEU A 181 2.47 -4.19 22.12
C LEU A 181 3.64 -4.81 22.90
N ALA A 182 4.86 -4.37 22.60
CA ALA A 182 6.10 -4.91 23.17
C ALA A 182 6.78 -3.94 24.14
N SER A 183 7.62 -4.48 25.02
CA SER A 183 8.46 -3.68 25.93
C SER A 183 9.66 -3.06 25.20
N THR A 184 9.98 -1.82 25.55
CA THR A 184 11.21 -1.13 25.08
C THR A 184 12.42 -1.43 25.97
N SER A 185 12.26 -2.12 27.10
CA SER A 185 13.40 -2.48 27.95
C SER A 185 14.34 -3.41 27.20
N LYS A 186 15.59 -2.95 27.00
CA LYS A 186 16.68 -3.85 26.64
C LYS A 186 16.74 -4.93 27.72
N VAL A 187 16.67 -6.20 27.30
CA VAL A 187 17.16 -7.29 28.14
C VAL A 187 18.65 -6.98 28.36
N GLU A 188 19.02 -6.52 29.54
CA GLU A 188 20.43 -6.51 29.91
C GLU A 188 20.83 -7.98 29.97
N ASP A 189 21.72 -8.38 29.07
CA ASP A 189 22.36 -9.68 29.14
C ASP A 189 22.96 -9.80 30.55
N PRO A 190 22.79 -10.93 31.23
CA PRO A 190 23.39 -11.11 32.57
C PRO A 190 24.91 -10.93 32.45
N VAL A 191 25.44 -9.92 33.14
CA VAL A 191 26.86 -9.70 33.22
C VAL A 191 27.45 -10.96 33.87
N GLU A 192 28.16 -11.77 33.08
CA GLU A 192 29.01 -12.83 33.62
C GLU A 192 30.02 -12.17 34.54
N GLU A 193 29.89 -12.38 35.84
CA GLU A 193 30.92 -12.04 36.80
C GLU A 193 32.20 -12.79 36.44
N PRO A 194 33.37 -12.12 36.31
CA PRO A 194 34.62 -12.81 36.09
C PRO A 194 34.92 -13.66 37.34
N SER A 195 34.92 -14.99 37.15
CA SER A 195 35.40 -15.93 38.18
C SER A 195 36.84 -15.66 38.47
N LEU A 196 37.10 -15.10 39.65
CA LEU A 196 38.44 -15.02 40.27
C LEU A 196 38.86 -16.43 40.69
N TYR A 197 39.82 -17.01 39.94
CA TYR A 197 40.78 -18.00 40.42
C TYR A 197 42.11 -17.72 39.77
#